data_e38b931f9a825822750d36b36db9a399
#
_entry.id   e38b931f9a825822750d36b36db9a399
#
_cell.length_a   1.000
_cell.length_b   1.000
_cell.length_c   1.000
_cell.angle_alpha   90.00
_cell.angle_beta   90.00
_cell.angle_gamma   90.00
#
_symmetry.space_group_name_H-M   'P 1'
#
loop_
_entity.id
_entity.type
_entity.pdbx_description
1 polymer ?
#
loop_
_entity_poly.entity_id
_entity_poly.type
_entity_poly.pdbx_seq_one_letter_code
_entity_poly.pdbx_strand_id
1 'polypeptide(L)'
;FMLSDFFLVRSFLKWKNTYMVKMAEWMHIISEMDAMVSRADFRYNHPEAEEAEFVSGSPEADTDSDVSENAGIGSPEIVFEGKNLYHPFLGAKAVKNDLTIKDDNYYIITGANMAGKSTFLRSLGVNYILAMAGMPVFADQLKISRFRLFSSMRTTDDLTHGISYFNAELIRLEELMKFCRESGEDNKEPL
;
A
#
# COMPACT_ATOMS: atom_id res chain seq x y z
N PHE A 1 35.11 45.23 -7.17
CA PHE A 1 34.74 43.80 -7.17
C PHE A 1 34.21 43.33 -5.81
N MET A 2 34.81 43.68 -4.67
CA MET A 2 34.38 43.19 -3.34
C MET A 2 33.01 43.74 -2.84
N LEU A 3 32.58 44.94 -3.27
CA LEU A 3 31.30 45.51 -2.82
C LEU A 3 30.09 44.84 -3.48
N SER A 4 30.20 44.45 -4.73
CA SER A 4 29.11 43.73 -5.44
C SER A 4 28.78 42.40 -4.80
N ASP A 5 29.81 41.65 -4.39
CA ASP A 5 29.65 40.33 -3.78
C ASP A 5 28.97 40.43 -2.42
N PHE A 6 29.26 41.49 -1.64
CA PHE A 6 28.60 41.74 -0.38
C PHE A 6 27.09 42.02 -0.56
N PHE A 7 26.71 42.79 -1.57
CA PHE A 7 25.29 43.06 -1.86
C PHE A 7 24.59 41.79 -2.37
N LEU A 8 25.23 40.99 -3.18
CA LEU A 8 24.69 39.70 -3.65
C LEU A 8 24.47 38.74 -2.49
N VAL A 9 25.44 38.56 -1.63
CA VAL A 9 25.33 37.68 -0.45
C VAL A 9 24.22 38.17 0.49
N ARG A 10 24.14 39.47 0.76
CA ARG A 10 23.08 40.06 1.59
C ARG A 10 21.68 39.83 0.98
N SER A 11 21.55 40.06 -0.32
CA SER A 11 20.29 39.81 -1.05
C SER A 11 19.90 38.35 -1.02
N PHE A 12 20.84 37.45 -1.24
CA PHE A 12 20.63 36.02 -1.15
C PHE A 12 20.21 35.57 0.25
N LEU A 13 20.89 36.06 1.30
CA LEU A 13 20.52 35.72 2.68
C LEU A 13 19.13 36.25 3.05
N LYS A 14 18.76 37.43 2.60
CA LYS A 14 17.40 37.96 2.78
C LYS A 14 16.37 37.11 2.06
N TRP A 15 16.62 36.73 0.81
CA TRP A 15 15.76 35.85 0.05
C TRP A 15 15.65 34.48 0.75
N LYS A 16 16.76 33.88 1.13
CA LYS A 16 16.80 32.59 1.84
C LYS A 16 15.95 32.61 3.11
N ASN A 17 16.14 33.63 3.96
CA ASN A 17 15.40 33.74 5.22
C ASN A 17 13.89 33.96 5.02
N THR A 18 13.50 34.60 3.90
CA THR A 18 12.09 34.90 3.62
C THR A 18 11.36 33.74 2.95
N TYR A 19 12.02 32.99 2.08
CA TYR A 19 11.36 32.03 1.19
C TYR A 19 11.69 30.56 1.47
N MET A 20 12.76 30.27 2.21
CA MET A 20 13.19 28.88 2.39
C MET A 20 12.16 28.04 3.16
N VAL A 21 11.48 28.62 4.14
CA VAL A 21 10.38 27.95 4.86
C VAL A 21 9.19 27.70 3.92
N LYS A 22 8.87 28.70 3.09
CA LYS A 22 7.77 28.60 2.11
C LYS A 22 8.07 27.61 0.98
N MET A 23 9.34 27.38 0.66
CA MET A 23 9.72 26.40 -0.37
C MET A 23 9.28 24.97 0.00
N ALA A 24 9.40 24.60 1.25
CA ALA A 24 8.94 23.28 1.71
C ALA A 24 7.43 23.11 1.53
N GLU A 25 6.67 24.14 1.89
CA GLU A 25 5.22 24.19 1.71
C GLU A 25 4.83 24.14 0.21
N TRP A 26 5.51 24.92 -0.63
CA TRP A 26 5.27 24.88 -2.08
C TRP A 26 5.59 23.52 -2.69
N MET A 27 6.68 22.88 -2.28
CA MET A 27 7.03 21.55 -2.74
C MET A 27 5.98 20.52 -2.32
N HIS A 28 5.43 20.65 -1.11
CA HIS A 28 4.34 19.80 -0.65
C HIS A 28 3.09 19.97 -1.53
N ILE A 29 2.65 21.21 -1.77
CA ILE A 29 1.49 21.50 -2.62
C ILE A 29 1.69 20.98 -4.05
N ILE A 30 2.88 21.17 -4.62
CA ILE A 30 3.21 20.67 -5.96
C ILE A 30 3.14 19.13 -5.99
N SER A 31 3.67 18.47 -4.97
CA SER A 31 3.64 17.01 -4.86
C SER A 31 2.21 16.48 -4.73
N GLU A 32 1.35 17.15 -3.96
CA GLU A 32 -0.07 16.80 -3.86
C GLU A 32 -0.80 16.99 -5.21
N MET A 33 -0.55 18.09 -5.90
CA MET A 33 -1.13 18.31 -7.22
C MET A 33 -0.67 17.26 -8.23
N ASP A 34 0.60 16.90 -8.24
CA ASP A 34 1.15 15.86 -9.12
C ASP A 34 0.53 14.48 -8.84
N ALA A 35 0.36 14.14 -7.56
CA ALA A 35 -0.35 12.92 -7.15
C ALA A 35 -1.81 12.92 -7.60
N MET A 36 -2.52 14.05 -7.48
CA MET A 36 -3.91 14.17 -7.95
C MET A 36 -4.01 14.04 -9.48
N VAL A 37 -3.10 14.67 -10.22
CA VAL A 37 -3.06 14.57 -11.69
C VAL A 37 -2.78 13.13 -12.11
N SER A 38 -1.80 12.47 -11.50
CA SER A 38 -1.46 11.07 -11.78
C SER A 38 -2.64 10.13 -11.52
N ARG A 39 -3.37 10.35 -10.42
CA ARG A 39 -4.59 9.59 -10.09
C ARG A 39 -5.70 9.83 -11.14
N ALA A 40 -5.91 11.07 -11.55
CA ALA A 40 -6.92 11.43 -12.53
C ALA A 40 -6.60 10.83 -13.92
N ASP A 41 -5.34 10.87 -14.34
CA ASP A 41 -4.86 10.28 -15.58
C ASP A 41 -5.01 8.75 -15.56
N PHE A 42 -4.65 8.10 -14.45
CA PHE A 42 -4.87 6.67 -14.30
C PHE A 42 -6.35 6.28 -14.40
N ARG A 43 -7.24 7.02 -13.71
CA ARG A 43 -8.68 6.77 -13.77
C ARG A 43 -9.26 7.01 -15.18
N TYR A 44 -8.77 8.03 -15.88
CA TYR A 44 -9.18 8.32 -17.26
C TYR A 44 -8.80 7.17 -18.20
N ASN A 45 -7.62 6.58 -18.03
CA ASN A 45 -7.13 5.48 -18.85
C ASN A 45 -7.74 4.11 -18.47
N HIS A 46 -8.30 4.00 -17.26
CA HIS A 46 -8.91 2.77 -16.71
C HIS A 46 -10.33 3.03 -16.19
N PRO A 47 -11.29 3.31 -17.10
CA PRO A 47 -12.67 3.59 -16.69
C PRO A 47 -13.37 2.37 -16.06
N GLU A 48 -12.82 1.18 -16.25
CA GLU A 48 -13.31 -0.08 -15.66
C GLU A 48 -12.87 -0.29 -14.20
N ALA A 49 -11.96 0.55 -13.70
CA ALA A 49 -11.46 0.44 -12.33
C ALA A 49 -12.37 1.20 -11.35
N GLU A 50 -12.66 0.60 -10.21
CA GLU A 50 -13.57 1.12 -9.18
C GLU A 50 -12.79 1.63 -7.95
N GLU A 51 -13.44 2.41 -7.09
CA GLU A 51 -12.85 2.85 -5.84
C GLU A 51 -12.98 1.78 -4.75
N ALA A 52 -11.91 1.59 -3.96
CA ALA A 52 -11.96 0.70 -2.82
C ALA A 52 -12.68 1.37 -1.64
N GLU A 53 -13.47 0.59 -0.92
CA GLU A 53 -14.13 0.98 0.32
C GLU A 53 -13.25 0.55 1.51
N PHE A 54 -12.93 1.49 2.42
CA PHE A 54 -12.21 1.17 3.64
C PHE A 54 -13.20 0.83 4.75
N VAL A 55 -13.04 -0.37 5.33
CA VAL A 55 -13.84 -0.79 6.48
C VAL A 55 -13.25 -0.13 7.73
N SER A 56 -14.09 0.62 8.47
CA SER A 56 -13.71 1.29 9.71
C SER A 56 -13.56 0.24 10.83
N GLY A 57 -12.34 -0.14 11.11
CA GLY A 57 -11.96 -1.09 12.15
C GLY A 57 -10.50 -0.93 12.60
N SER A 58 -9.80 0.07 12.08
CA SER A 58 -8.41 0.37 12.46
C SER A 58 -8.33 1.52 13.47
N PRO A 59 -7.45 1.45 14.48
CA PRO A 59 -7.35 2.42 15.57
C PRO A 59 -6.74 3.79 15.23
N GLU A 60 -6.64 4.16 13.96
CA GLU A 60 -6.15 5.48 13.55
C GLU A 60 -7.01 6.08 12.42
N ALA A 61 -8.19 6.56 12.79
CA ALA A 61 -8.90 7.56 12.01
C ALA A 61 -9.24 8.72 12.95
N ASP A 62 -8.65 9.86 12.65
CA ASP A 62 -8.79 11.13 13.35
C ASP A 62 -10.21 11.47 13.81
N THR A 63 -10.26 11.83 15.09
CA THR A 63 -11.12 12.82 15.78
C THR A 63 -12.51 13.12 15.22
N ASP A 64 -13.47 13.00 16.17
CA ASP A 64 -14.81 13.55 16.21
C ASP A 64 -15.93 12.78 15.49
N SER A 65 -16.36 11.67 16.11
CA SER A 65 -17.81 11.38 16.26
C SER A 65 -18.03 10.22 17.22
N ASP A 66 -18.84 10.47 18.22
CA ASP A 66 -19.47 9.65 19.24
C ASP A 66 -19.28 8.13 19.20
N VAL A 67 -18.53 7.66 20.20
CA VAL A 67 -18.34 6.26 20.56
C VAL A 67 -19.68 5.67 20.98
N SER A 68 -20.24 4.78 20.19
CA SER A 68 -21.26 3.85 20.67
C SER A 68 -20.56 2.59 21.21
N GLU A 69 -20.46 2.49 22.52
CA GLU A 69 -20.10 1.28 23.26
C GLU A 69 -21.10 0.16 22.95
N ASN A 70 -20.73 -0.79 22.09
CA ASN A 70 -21.24 -2.17 22.08
C ASN A 70 -20.36 -3.05 21.18
N ALA A 71 -19.12 -3.30 21.60
CA ALA A 71 -18.29 -4.37 21.03
C ALA A 71 -18.63 -5.70 21.75
N GLY A 72 -19.72 -6.33 21.33
CA GLY A 72 -19.97 -7.73 21.61
C GLY A 72 -18.93 -8.60 20.90
N ILE A 73 -18.61 -9.78 21.47
CA ILE A 73 -17.70 -10.82 20.94
C ILE A 73 -18.06 -11.05 19.46
N GLY A 74 -17.36 -10.34 18.55
CA GLY A 74 -17.73 -10.22 17.14
C GLY A 74 -17.21 -11.38 16.30
N SER A 75 -17.96 -11.74 15.28
CA SER A 75 -17.52 -12.50 14.13
C SER A 75 -16.18 -11.93 13.61
N PRO A 76 -15.22 -12.77 13.15
CA PRO A 76 -13.95 -12.30 12.68
C PRO A 76 -14.15 -11.21 11.62
N GLU A 77 -13.50 -10.07 11.85
CA GLU A 77 -13.64 -8.88 11.04
C GLU A 77 -13.17 -9.14 9.61
N ILE A 78 -13.86 -8.60 8.62
CA ILE A 78 -13.46 -8.72 7.23
C ILE A 78 -12.26 -7.80 7.01
N VAL A 79 -11.12 -8.40 6.68
CA VAL A 79 -9.87 -7.69 6.40
C VAL A 79 -9.76 -7.32 4.92
N PHE A 80 -10.28 -8.18 4.05
CA PHE A 80 -10.27 -8.00 2.61
C PHE A 80 -11.45 -8.73 1.98
N GLU A 81 -12.29 -8.03 1.25
CA GLU A 81 -13.37 -8.62 0.47
C GLU A 81 -13.34 -8.04 -0.94
N GLY A 82 -13.04 -8.88 -1.91
CA GLY A 82 -13.02 -8.53 -3.32
C GLY A 82 -14.05 -9.32 -4.13
N LYS A 83 -14.82 -8.64 -4.97
CA LYS A 83 -15.73 -9.25 -5.94
C LYS A 83 -15.23 -8.99 -7.35
N ASN A 84 -15.19 -10.06 -8.15
CA ASN A 84 -14.69 -9.99 -9.52
C ASN A 84 -13.29 -9.36 -9.64
N LEU A 85 -12.43 -9.63 -8.65
CA LEU A 85 -11.06 -9.13 -8.58
C LEU A 85 -10.19 -9.76 -9.68
N TYR A 86 -9.38 -8.94 -10.36
CA TYR A 86 -8.49 -9.41 -11.41
C TYR A 86 -7.18 -8.63 -11.47
N HIS A 87 -6.22 -9.16 -12.22
CA HIS A 87 -4.92 -8.52 -12.40
C HIS A 87 -4.99 -7.45 -13.50
N PRO A 88 -4.58 -6.19 -13.24
CA PRO A 88 -4.71 -5.08 -14.19
C PRO A 88 -4.07 -5.36 -15.55
N PHE A 89 -2.92 -6.05 -15.59
CA PHE A 89 -2.18 -6.30 -16.85
C PHE A 89 -2.79 -7.38 -17.74
N LEU A 90 -3.86 -8.05 -17.31
CA LEU A 90 -4.52 -9.08 -18.13
C LEU A 90 -5.67 -8.51 -18.97
N GLY A 91 -6.16 -7.32 -18.65
CA GLY A 91 -7.23 -6.64 -19.38
C GLY A 91 -8.45 -7.54 -19.58
N ALA A 92 -9.03 -7.53 -20.79
CA ALA A 92 -10.23 -8.30 -21.12
C ALA A 92 -10.08 -9.82 -21.02
N LYS A 93 -8.86 -10.36 -20.91
CA LYS A 93 -8.57 -11.80 -20.73
C LYS A 93 -8.48 -12.21 -19.28
N ALA A 94 -8.65 -11.28 -18.36
CA ALA A 94 -8.54 -11.56 -16.93
C ALA A 94 -9.66 -12.51 -16.48
N VAL A 95 -9.27 -13.54 -15.75
CA VAL A 95 -10.23 -14.36 -15.00
C VAL A 95 -10.51 -13.62 -13.71
N LYS A 96 -11.76 -13.21 -13.53
CA LYS A 96 -12.24 -12.53 -12.33
C LYS A 96 -12.53 -13.53 -11.23
N ASN A 97 -12.18 -13.20 -10.00
CA ASN A 97 -12.32 -14.06 -8.84
C ASN A 97 -12.90 -13.30 -7.65
N ASP A 98 -13.67 -14.00 -6.84
CA ASP A 98 -14.15 -13.50 -5.56
C ASP A 98 -13.30 -14.04 -4.42
N LEU A 99 -13.02 -13.21 -3.42
CA LEU A 99 -12.31 -13.62 -2.23
C LEU A 99 -12.76 -12.80 -1.03
N THR A 100 -12.95 -13.49 0.10
CA THR A 100 -13.13 -12.84 1.40
C THR A 100 -12.07 -13.36 2.36
N ILE A 101 -11.25 -12.47 2.90
CA ILE A 101 -10.27 -12.75 3.96
C ILE A 101 -10.81 -12.15 5.24
N LYS A 102 -10.87 -12.98 6.28
CA LYS A 102 -11.23 -12.58 7.64
C LYS A 102 -9.99 -12.64 8.52
N ASP A 103 -10.00 -11.82 9.56
CA ASP A 103 -8.95 -11.84 10.57
C ASP A 103 -8.84 -13.20 11.26
N ASP A 104 -7.67 -13.52 11.81
CA ASP A 104 -7.36 -14.77 12.51
C ASP A 104 -7.53 -16.05 11.68
N ASN A 105 -7.56 -15.97 10.35
CA ASN A 105 -7.69 -17.13 9.46
C ASN A 105 -6.48 -17.31 8.53
N TYR A 106 -6.16 -18.57 8.25
CA TYR A 106 -5.16 -18.97 7.26
C TYR A 106 -5.86 -19.43 5.98
N TYR A 107 -5.40 -18.91 4.84
CA TYR A 107 -5.95 -19.25 3.53
C TYR A 107 -4.89 -19.96 2.69
N ILE A 108 -5.15 -21.20 2.31
CA ILE A 108 -4.24 -22.02 1.50
C ILE A 108 -4.81 -22.15 0.09
N ILE A 109 -4.10 -21.58 -0.90
CA ILE A 109 -4.49 -21.63 -2.30
C ILE A 109 -3.75 -22.77 -2.99
N THR A 110 -4.49 -23.79 -3.38
CA THR A 110 -3.97 -25.00 -4.05
C THR A 110 -4.48 -25.08 -5.49
N GLY A 111 -3.85 -25.90 -6.30
CA GLY A 111 -4.26 -26.16 -7.68
C GLY A 111 -3.08 -26.63 -8.55
N ALA A 112 -3.38 -27.07 -9.77
CA ALA A 112 -2.39 -27.54 -10.73
C ALA A 112 -1.35 -26.48 -11.10
N ASN A 113 -0.22 -26.90 -11.66
CA ASN A 113 0.74 -25.94 -12.23
C ASN A 113 0.07 -25.19 -13.38
N MET A 114 0.41 -23.89 -13.52
CA MET A 114 -0.18 -22.97 -14.51
C MET A 114 -1.68 -22.67 -14.33
N ALA A 115 -2.30 -23.10 -13.23
CA ALA A 115 -3.71 -22.78 -12.93
C ALA A 115 -3.99 -21.33 -12.53
N GLY A 116 -2.98 -20.45 -12.55
CA GLY A 116 -3.16 -19.03 -12.24
C GLY A 116 -3.00 -18.65 -10.76
N LYS A 117 -2.57 -19.57 -9.87
CA LYS A 117 -2.38 -19.31 -8.43
C LYS A 117 -1.53 -18.06 -8.15
N SER A 118 -0.36 -17.97 -8.78
CA SER A 118 0.55 -16.85 -8.59
C SER A 118 0.00 -15.54 -9.17
N THR A 119 -0.76 -15.61 -10.25
CA THR A 119 -1.45 -14.46 -10.84
C THR A 119 -2.54 -13.95 -9.93
N PHE A 120 -3.30 -14.85 -9.33
CA PHE A 120 -4.33 -14.53 -8.35
C PHE A 120 -3.74 -13.85 -7.11
N LEU A 121 -2.68 -14.41 -6.50
CA LEU A 121 -2.00 -13.79 -5.37
C LEU A 121 -1.44 -12.41 -5.71
N ARG A 122 -0.89 -12.24 -6.92
CA ARG A 122 -0.43 -10.93 -7.39
C ARG A 122 -1.58 -9.95 -7.55
N SER A 123 -2.74 -10.41 -8.04
CA SER A 123 -3.90 -9.53 -8.17
C SER A 123 -4.39 -9.00 -6.82
N LEU A 124 -4.34 -9.82 -5.76
CA LEU A 124 -4.64 -9.36 -4.39
C LEU A 124 -3.68 -8.26 -3.95
N GLY A 125 -2.37 -8.53 -4.04
CA GLY A 125 -1.33 -7.59 -3.60
C GLY A 125 -1.35 -6.29 -4.37
N VAL A 126 -1.48 -6.34 -5.70
CA VAL A 126 -1.52 -5.13 -6.54
C VAL A 126 -2.75 -4.27 -6.23
N ASN A 127 -3.94 -4.88 -6.14
CA ASN A 127 -5.16 -4.12 -5.82
C ASN A 127 -5.13 -3.55 -4.40
N TYR A 128 -4.55 -4.26 -3.43
CA TYR A 128 -4.33 -3.71 -2.10
C TYR A 128 -3.42 -2.48 -2.12
N ILE A 129 -2.28 -2.55 -2.83
CA ILE A 129 -1.34 -1.42 -2.95
C ILE A 129 -2.00 -0.24 -3.65
N LEU A 130 -2.76 -0.47 -4.74
CA LEU A 130 -3.51 0.57 -5.43
C LEU A 130 -4.51 1.25 -4.49
N ALA A 131 -5.29 0.47 -3.75
CA ALA A 131 -6.25 1.00 -2.78
C ALA A 131 -5.58 1.83 -1.69
N MET A 132 -4.47 1.34 -1.10
CA MET A 132 -3.71 2.08 -0.09
C MET A 132 -3.08 3.37 -0.62
N ALA A 133 -2.78 3.44 -1.92
CA ALA A 133 -2.33 4.66 -2.59
C ALA A 133 -3.49 5.60 -3.00
N GLY A 134 -4.74 5.26 -2.68
CA GLY A 134 -5.92 6.00 -3.11
C GLY A 134 -6.19 5.93 -4.61
N MET A 135 -5.65 4.93 -5.29
CA MET A 135 -5.85 4.67 -6.72
C MET A 135 -7.05 3.75 -6.94
N PRO A 136 -7.72 3.85 -8.11
CA PRO A 136 -8.74 2.89 -8.48
C PRO A 136 -8.21 1.46 -8.55
N VAL A 137 -9.06 0.49 -8.23
CA VAL A 137 -8.75 -0.94 -8.15
C VAL A 137 -9.48 -1.73 -9.23
N PHE A 138 -8.93 -2.87 -9.59
CA PHE A 138 -9.47 -3.75 -10.64
C PHE A 138 -10.33 -4.86 -10.02
N ALA A 139 -11.48 -4.46 -9.55
CA ALA A 139 -12.54 -5.28 -8.98
C ALA A 139 -13.87 -4.58 -9.17
N ASP A 140 -14.99 -5.31 -9.20
CA ASP A 140 -16.32 -4.70 -9.22
C ASP A 140 -16.68 -4.10 -7.84
N GLN A 141 -16.14 -4.70 -6.75
CA GLN A 141 -16.19 -4.17 -5.39
C GLN A 141 -14.94 -4.62 -4.64
N LEU A 142 -14.32 -3.71 -3.89
CA LEU A 142 -13.22 -4.03 -2.99
C LEU A 142 -13.44 -3.33 -1.66
N LYS A 143 -13.57 -4.13 -0.58
CA LYS A 143 -13.60 -3.65 0.79
C LYS A 143 -12.35 -4.12 1.49
N ILE A 144 -11.64 -3.22 2.11
CA ILE A 144 -10.38 -3.52 2.81
C ILE A 144 -10.28 -2.79 4.14
N SER A 145 -9.62 -3.42 5.09
CA SER A 145 -9.08 -2.74 6.27
C SER A 145 -7.61 -2.34 6.02
N ARG A 146 -7.07 -1.45 6.84
CA ARG A 146 -5.66 -1.10 6.79
C ARG A 146 -4.85 -2.14 7.54
N PHE A 147 -3.91 -2.79 6.87
CA PHE A 147 -2.98 -3.75 7.46
C PHE A 147 -1.60 -3.64 6.83
N ARG A 148 -0.60 -4.21 7.46
CA ARG A 148 0.76 -4.26 6.92
C ARG A 148 0.88 -5.46 5.97
N LEU A 149 1.16 -5.20 4.71
CA LEU A 149 1.34 -6.23 3.69
C LEU A 149 2.79 -6.71 3.65
N PHE A 150 2.99 -8.01 3.85
CA PHE A 150 4.25 -8.68 3.54
C PHE A 150 4.03 -9.70 2.42
N SER A 151 4.87 -9.70 1.41
CA SER A 151 4.76 -10.64 0.29
C SER A 151 6.10 -11.30 -0.01
N SER A 152 6.07 -12.63 -0.20
CA SER A 152 7.19 -13.40 -0.71
C SER A 152 6.75 -14.15 -1.96
N MET A 153 7.32 -13.82 -3.10
CA MET A 153 7.06 -14.49 -4.38
C MET A 153 8.37 -14.94 -4.98
N ARG A 154 8.31 -15.95 -5.84
CA ARG A 154 9.49 -16.42 -6.57
C ARG A 154 10.17 -15.26 -7.27
N THR A 155 11.40 -14.99 -6.90
CA THR A 155 12.33 -14.21 -7.70
C THR A 155 13.11 -15.17 -8.60
N THR A 156 13.56 -14.67 -9.73
CA THR A 156 14.54 -15.39 -10.57
C THR A 156 15.77 -15.75 -9.74
N ASP A 157 16.32 -16.95 -10.01
CA ASP A 157 17.55 -17.40 -9.38
C ASP A 157 18.62 -16.32 -9.51
N ASP A 158 19.13 -15.84 -8.40
CA ASP A 158 20.30 -14.95 -8.40
C ASP A 158 21.56 -15.80 -8.48
N LEU A 159 21.84 -16.26 -9.70
CA LEU A 159 23.04 -17.05 -10.02
C LEU A 159 24.33 -16.27 -9.76
N THR A 160 24.26 -14.95 -9.64
CA THR A 160 25.44 -14.09 -9.43
C THR A 160 25.97 -14.15 -8.00
N HIS A 161 25.13 -14.46 -7.02
CA HIS A 161 25.53 -14.54 -5.60
C HIS A 161 25.65 -15.96 -5.07
N GLY A 162 25.43 -17.00 -5.88
CA GLY A 162 25.59 -18.41 -5.49
C GLY A 162 24.64 -18.86 -4.37
N ILE A 163 23.57 -18.10 -4.12
CA ILE A 163 22.57 -18.43 -3.13
C ILE A 163 21.62 -19.44 -3.71
N SER A 164 21.53 -20.64 -3.09
CA SER A 164 20.56 -21.63 -3.50
C SER A 164 19.15 -21.10 -3.25
N TYR A 165 18.22 -21.48 -4.13
CA TYR A 165 16.78 -21.14 -4.04
C TYR A 165 16.22 -21.36 -2.62
N PHE A 166 16.60 -22.49 -1.99
CA PHE A 166 16.18 -22.83 -0.64
C PHE A 166 16.66 -21.81 0.42
N ASN A 167 17.90 -21.36 0.29
CA ASN A 167 18.47 -20.38 1.22
C ASN A 167 17.81 -19.01 1.06
N ALA A 168 17.47 -18.61 -0.16
CA ALA A 168 16.72 -17.37 -0.41
C ALA A 168 15.33 -17.39 0.24
N GLU A 169 14.63 -18.53 0.20
CA GLU A 169 13.34 -18.70 0.88
C GLU A 169 13.49 -18.66 2.42
N LEU A 170 14.55 -19.25 2.97
CA LEU A 170 14.82 -19.21 4.42
C LEU A 170 15.08 -17.77 4.91
N ILE A 171 15.86 -16.99 4.15
CA ILE A 171 16.12 -15.59 4.48
C ILE A 171 14.80 -14.80 4.51
N ARG A 172 13.91 -15.03 3.56
CA ARG A 172 12.59 -14.36 3.53
C ARG A 172 11.68 -14.76 4.68
N LEU A 173 11.72 -16.02 5.09
CA LEU A 173 10.98 -16.47 6.28
C LEU A 173 11.55 -15.80 7.55
N GLU A 174 12.87 -15.63 7.63
CA GLU A 174 13.50 -14.87 8.72
C GLU A 174 13.05 -13.40 8.71
N GLU A 175 13.02 -12.76 7.55
CA GLU A 175 12.52 -11.40 7.40
C GLU A 175 11.04 -11.27 7.82
N LEU A 176 10.19 -12.23 7.43
CA LEU A 176 8.80 -12.29 7.86
C LEU A 176 8.69 -12.41 9.38
N MET A 177 9.50 -13.28 10.00
CA MET A 177 9.50 -13.44 11.46
C MET A 177 9.94 -12.17 12.18
N LYS A 178 10.93 -11.45 11.66
CA LYS A 178 11.35 -10.14 12.20
C LYS A 178 10.21 -9.13 12.06
N PHE A 179 9.60 -9.03 10.89
CA PHE A 179 8.47 -8.15 10.63
C PHE A 179 7.29 -8.39 11.59
N CYS A 180 6.94 -9.66 11.86
CA CYS A 180 5.89 -10.00 12.81
C CYS A 180 6.25 -9.63 14.26
N ARG A 181 7.51 -9.77 14.67
CA ARG A 181 7.98 -9.39 16.02
C ARG A 181 7.92 -7.88 16.21
N GLU A 182 8.45 -7.12 15.27
CA GLU A 182 8.41 -5.65 15.29
C GLU A 182 6.97 -5.14 15.36
N SER A 183 6.05 -5.73 14.59
CA SER A 183 4.62 -5.37 14.64
C SER A 183 3.95 -5.75 15.98
N GLY A 184 4.45 -6.74 16.69
CA GLY A 184 3.93 -7.14 18.01
C GLY A 184 4.48 -6.31 19.17
N GLU A 185 5.64 -5.67 19.00
CA GLU A 185 6.26 -4.80 20.02
C GLU A 185 5.67 -3.38 20.00
N ASP A 186 5.32 -2.85 18.83
CA ASP A 186 4.65 -1.54 18.69
C ASP A 186 3.27 -1.49 19.40
N ASN A 187 2.64 -2.65 19.63
CA ASN A 187 1.39 -2.75 20.41
C ASN A 187 1.60 -2.87 21.93
N LYS A 188 2.83 -2.79 22.43
CA LYS A 188 3.18 -3.00 23.85
C LYS A 188 3.80 -1.80 24.55
N GLU A 189 3.80 -0.60 23.98
CA GLU A 189 4.14 0.57 24.77
C GLU A 189 3.00 0.91 25.73
N PRO A 190 3.22 0.83 27.04
CA PRO A 190 2.21 1.26 28.01
C PRO A 190 2.20 2.79 28.06
N LEU A 191 1.03 3.33 28.28
CA LEU A 191 0.69 4.71 28.66
C LEU A 191 1.63 5.32 29.68
#